data_5d8a0b705e864c692b3b347484a4349a
#
_entry.id   5d8a0b705e864c692b3b347484a4349a
#
_cell.length_a   1.000
_cell.length_b   1.000
_cell.length_c   1.000
_cell.angle_alpha   90.00
_cell.angle_beta   90.00
_cell.angle_gamma   90.00
#
_symmetry.space_group_name_H-M   'P 1'
#
loop_
_entity.id
_entity.type
_entity.pdbx_description
1 polymer ?
#
loop_
_entity_poly.entity_id
_entity_poly.type
_entity_poly.pdbx_seq_one_letter_code
_entity_poly.pdbx_strand_id
1 'polypeptide(L)'
;MKQTLQTFLGIVEKELRDDALLFILDLLDRKEMTFFEVYEEILGPSLNEMESTGDQNIDIWNEHIRTSIIKTIVENCYHYVIKERREIHAGNNKTVVVFCPPNEYHSVGARMVTDILTYLGFEAIFVGGNTPLRVLEAGLKSRKIDYVAISVSNPYHLVSTRNMIQALREIDPDVKIIIGGHAVQRFGERAASLKADYIMTTFKELETLEKGDHDETGL
;
A
#
# COMPACT_ATOMS: atom_id res chain seq x y z
N MET A 1 18.67 -10.65 -6.30
CA MET A 1 17.93 -9.58 -5.59
C MET A 1 18.63 -8.23 -5.67
N LYS A 2 19.69 -7.90 -4.93
CA LYS A 2 20.35 -6.57 -5.04
C LYS A 2 20.67 -6.12 -6.48
N GLN A 3 21.12 -7.03 -7.34
CA GLN A 3 21.46 -6.70 -8.73
C GLN A 3 20.22 -6.37 -9.57
N THR A 4 19.11 -7.08 -9.37
CA THR A 4 17.83 -6.84 -10.06
C THR A 4 17.27 -5.45 -9.73
N LEU A 5 17.25 -5.08 -8.43
CA LEU A 5 16.87 -3.75 -7.99
C LEU A 5 17.78 -2.66 -8.60
N GLN A 6 19.10 -2.85 -8.57
CA GLN A 6 20.05 -1.89 -9.14
C GLN A 6 19.87 -1.72 -10.65
N THR A 7 19.60 -2.82 -11.38
CA THR A 7 19.28 -2.75 -12.80
C THR A 7 18.01 -1.94 -13.04
N PHE A 8 16.95 -2.21 -12.28
CA PHE A 8 15.69 -1.48 -12.38
C PHE A 8 15.86 0.01 -12.07
N LEU A 9 16.55 0.35 -10.98
CA LEU A 9 16.84 1.74 -10.63
C LEU A 9 17.58 2.47 -11.75
N GLY A 10 18.60 1.84 -12.35
CA GLY A 10 19.33 2.43 -13.47
C GLY A 10 18.50 2.63 -14.74
N ILE A 11 17.42 1.89 -14.93
CA ILE A 11 16.45 2.10 -16.02
C ILE A 11 15.55 3.30 -15.69
N VAL A 12 15.03 3.34 -14.46
CA VAL A 12 14.12 4.40 -13.98
C VAL A 12 14.82 5.75 -13.89
N GLU A 13 16.08 5.79 -13.46
CA GLU A 13 16.91 7.03 -13.41
C GLU A 13 17.15 7.63 -14.80
N LYS A 14 17.10 6.82 -15.85
CA LYS A 14 17.15 7.28 -17.25
C LYS A 14 15.77 7.62 -17.82
N GLU A 15 14.72 7.58 -17.00
CA GLU A 15 13.33 7.85 -17.38
C GLU A 15 12.80 6.93 -18.48
N LEU A 16 13.38 5.72 -18.62
CA LEU A 16 13.02 4.74 -19.65
C LEU A 16 11.79 3.95 -19.22
N ARG A 17 10.61 4.58 -19.31
CA ARG A 17 9.34 4.02 -18.83
C ARG A 17 9.01 2.66 -19.44
N ASP A 18 9.13 2.54 -20.76
CA ASP A 18 8.73 1.34 -21.47
C ASP A 18 9.71 0.18 -21.16
N ASP A 19 11.02 0.47 -21.07
CA ASP A 19 12.03 -0.52 -20.67
C ASP A 19 11.82 -0.97 -19.22
N ALA A 20 11.47 -0.05 -18.31
CA ALA A 20 11.16 -0.38 -16.92
C ALA A 20 9.95 -1.32 -16.80
N LEU A 21 8.88 -1.04 -17.56
CA LEU A 21 7.71 -1.90 -17.62
C LEU A 21 8.06 -3.28 -18.18
N LEU A 22 8.71 -3.34 -19.33
CA LEU A 22 9.06 -4.60 -19.98
C LEU A 22 10.02 -5.45 -19.12
N PHE A 23 10.95 -4.80 -18.41
CA PHE A 23 11.86 -5.47 -17.47
C PHE A 23 11.09 -6.21 -16.36
N ILE A 24 10.09 -5.55 -15.75
CA ILE A 24 9.29 -6.17 -14.70
C ILE A 24 8.39 -7.28 -15.25
N LEU A 25 7.74 -7.05 -16.39
CA LEU A 25 6.87 -8.06 -17.00
C LEU A 25 7.67 -9.32 -17.41
N ASP A 26 8.91 -9.17 -17.91
CA ASP A 26 9.77 -10.29 -18.26
C ASP A 26 10.13 -11.15 -17.01
N LEU A 27 10.40 -10.53 -15.87
CA LEU A 27 10.64 -11.24 -14.60
C LEU A 27 9.42 -12.06 -14.17
N LEU A 28 8.22 -11.48 -14.30
CA LEU A 28 6.96 -12.13 -13.94
C LEU A 28 6.59 -13.26 -14.92
N ASP A 29 6.74 -13.04 -16.22
CA ASP A 29 6.43 -14.02 -17.27
C ASP A 29 7.36 -15.24 -17.22
N ARG A 30 8.63 -15.01 -16.93
CA ARG A 30 9.61 -16.09 -16.72
C ARG A 30 9.50 -16.77 -15.36
N LYS A 31 8.65 -16.25 -14.47
CA LYS A 31 8.50 -16.71 -13.08
C LYS A 31 9.82 -16.66 -12.29
N GLU A 32 10.69 -15.71 -12.63
CA GLU A 32 11.92 -15.44 -11.88
C GLU A 32 11.60 -14.72 -10.56
N MET A 33 10.49 -13.97 -10.54
CA MET A 33 9.90 -13.35 -9.34
C MET A 33 8.38 -13.47 -9.39
N THR A 34 7.75 -13.58 -8.22
CA THR A 34 6.31 -13.39 -8.05
C THR A 34 5.97 -11.90 -8.06
N PHE A 35 4.70 -11.53 -8.31
CA PHE A 35 4.32 -10.11 -8.22
C PHE A 35 4.53 -9.54 -6.81
N PHE A 36 4.36 -10.37 -5.77
CA PHE A 36 4.62 -9.98 -4.38
C PHE A 36 6.09 -9.60 -4.15
N GLU A 37 7.02 -10.44 -4.62
CA GLU A 37 8.47 -10.15 -4.55
C GLU A 37 8.84 -8.91 -5.35
N VAL A 38 8.23 -8.70 -6.53
CA VAL A 38 8.42 -7.47 -7.31
C VAL A 38 7.98 -6.24 -6.52
N TYR A 39 6.83 -6.31 -5.84
CA TYR A 39 6.33 -5.19 -5.04
C TYR A 39 7.21 -4.92 -3.82
N GLU A 40 7.60 -5.97 -3.08
CA GLU A 40 8.38 -5.82 -1.85
C GLU A 40 9.85 -5.48 -2.10
N GLU A 41 10.47 -6.08 -3.10
CA GLU A 41 11.93 -6.03 -3.28
C GLU A 41 12.38 -5.05 -4.37
N ILE A 42 11.48 -4.64 -5.28
CA ILE A 42 11.82 -3.73 -6.37
C ILE A 42 11.03 -2.43 -6.28
N LEU A 43 9.69 -2.48 -6.38
CA LEU A 43 8.90 -1.27 -6.54
C LEU A 43 8.81 -0.46 -5.24
N GLY A 44 8.62 -1.13 -4.09
CA GLY A 44 8.60 -0.47 -2.78
C GLY A 44 9.89 0.26 -2.45
N PRO A 45 11.06 -0.39 -2.50
CA PRO A 45 12.36 0.29 -2.35
C PRO A 45 12.55 1.42 -3.36
N SER A 46 12.17 1.23 -4.63
CA SER A 46 12.32 2.25 -5.66
C SER A 46 11.52 3.53 -5.41
N LEU A 47 10.39 3.46 -4.70
CA LEU A 47 9.62 4.63 -4.28
C LEU A 47 10.28 5.41 -3.14
N ASN A 48 11.09 4.74 -2.31
CA ASN A 48 11.63 5.30 -1.08
C ASN A 48 13.13 5.67 -1.18
N GLU A 49 13.87 5.07 -2.10
CA GLU A 49 15.32 5.25 -2.25
C GLU A 49 15.62 6.21 -3.42
N MET A 50 15.60 7.51 -3.11
CA MET A 50 16.08 8.55 -4.04
C MET A 50 17.25 9.31 -3.45
N GLU A 51 18.30 9.46 -4.25
CA GLU A 51 19.40 10.37 -3.92
C GLU A 51 19.01 11.81 -4.22
N SER A 52 19.26 12.71 -3.26
CA SER A 52 19.02 14.14 -3.46
C SER A 52 20.08 14.72 -4.40
N THR A 53 19.63 15.48 -5.39
CA THR A 53 20.51 16.26 -6.28
C THR A 53 21.04 17.52 -5.61
N GLY A 54 20.48 17.92 -4.46
CA GLY A 54 20.73 19.19 -3.79
C GLY A 54 19.83 20.33 -4.26
N ASP A 55 19.03 20.11 -5.31
CA ASP A 55 17.97 21.03 -5.75
C ASP A 55 16.59 20.39 -5.49
N GLN A 56 15.85 20.97 -4.55
CA GLN A 56 14.55 20.46 -4.14
C GLN A 56 13.53 20.36 -5.30
N ASN A 57 13.56 21.27 -6.25
CA ASN A 57 12.61 21.25 -7.38
C ASN A 57 12.94 20.11 -8.35
N ILE A 58 14.24 19.85 -8.56
CA ILE A 58 14.69 18.73 -9.37
C ILE A 58 14.37 17.41 -8.68
N ASP A 59 14.57 17.33 -7.37
CA ASP A 59 14.24 16.13 -6.59
C ASP A 59 12.73 15.80 -6.69
N ILE A 60 11.87 16.80 -6.54
CA ILE A 60 10.40 16.65 -6.71
C ILE A 60 10.06 16.24 -8.15
N TRP A 61 10.68 16.83 -9.15
CA TRP A 61 10.48 16.46 -10.55
C TRP A 61 10.83 15.00 -10.80
N ASN A 62 11.99 14.55 -10.34
CA ASN A 62 12.46 13.18 -10.48
C ASN A 62 11.54 12.18 -9.76
N GLU A 63 11.07 12.53 -8.54
CA GLU A 63 10.09 11.74 -7.79
C GLU A 63 8.78 11.58 -8.57
N HIS A 64 8.26 12.62 -9.17
CA HIS A 64 7.03 12.57 -9.97
C HIS A 64 7.18 11.66 -11.19
N ILE A 65 8.29 11.75 -11.91
CA ILE A 65 8.56 10.87 -13.07
C ILE A 65 8.65 9.41 -12.61
N ARG A 66 9.46 9.13 -11.58
CA ARG A 66 9.62 7.79 -11.02
C ARG A 66 8.29 7.21 -10.57
N THR A 67 7.51 7.97 -9.83
CA THR A 67 6.17 7.57 -9.37
C THR A 67 5.24 7.26 -10.55
N SER A 68 5.29 8.05 -11.63
CA SER A 68 4.50 7.81 -12.84
C SER A 68 4.89 6.50 -13.53
N ILE A 69 6.20 6.20 -13.63
CA ILE A 69 6.71 4.93 -14.19
C ILE A 69 6.22 3.75 -13.34
N ILE A 70 6.43 3.81 -12.02
CA ILE A 70 6.04 2.73 -11.10
C ILE A 70 4.52 2.53 -11.11
N LYS A 71 3.72 3.60 -11.18
CA LYS A 71 2.27 3.50 -11.29
C LYS A 71 1.86 2.73 -12.54
N THR A 72 2.49 3.01 -13.69
CA THR A 72 2.23 2.25 -14.93
C THR A 72 2.53 0.76 -14.73
N ILE A 73 3.63 0.42 -14.06
CA ILE A 73 4.00 -0.97 -13.79
C ILE A 73 2.95 -1.65 -12.88
N VAL A 74 2.58 -1.00 -11.77
CA VAL A 74 1.58 -1.54 -10.82
C VAL A 74 0.26 -1.84 -11.53
N GLU A 75 -0.24 -0.92 -12.38
CA GLU A 75 -1.48 -1.14 -13.13
C GLU A 75 -1.37 -2.33 -14.10
N ASN A 76 -0.20 -2.59 -14.67
CA ASN A 76 0.03 -3.75 -15.54
C ASN A 76 0.27 -5.05 -14.76
N CYS A 77 0.74 -4.98 -13.50
CA CYS A 77 0.88 -6.16 -12.64
C CYS A 77 -0.46 -6.72 -12.14
N TYR A 78 -1.55 -5.96 -12.19
CA TYR A 78 -2.84 -6.35 -11.62
C TYR A 78 -3.38 -7.67 -12.19
N HIS A 79 -3.10 -7.98 -13.43
CA HIS A 79 -3.49 -9.26 -14.04
C HIS A 79 -2.81 -10.47 -13.35
N TYR A 80 -1.57 -10.33 -12.91
CA TYR A 80 -0.89 -11.38 -12.13
C TYR A 80 -1.51 -11.52 -10.74
N VAL A 81 -1.89 -10.41 -10.12
CA VAL A 81 -2.60 -10.39 -8.82
C VAL A 81 -3.86 -11.24 -8.86
N ILE A 82 -4.75 -11.00 -9.85
CA ILE A 82 -6.01 -11.74 -9.96
C ILE A 82 -5.80 -13.20 -10.36
N LYS A 83 -4.79 -13.50 -11.17
CA LYS A 83 -4.45 -14.86 -11.60
C LYS A 83 -3.89 -15.71 -10.46
N GLU A 84 -3.12 -15.09 -9.56
CA GLU A 84 -2.47 -15.76 -8.44
C GLU A 84 -3.27 -15.62 -7.13
N ARG A 85 -4.44 -15.01 -7.19
CA ARG A 85 -5.29 -14.77 -6.03
C ARG A 85 -5.52 -16.07 -5.27
N ARG A 86 -5.29 -16.05 -3.95
CA ARG A 86 -5.57 -17.20 -3.08
C ARG A 86 -7.07 -17.44 -3.03
N GLU A 87 -7.46 -18.72 -3.04
CA GLU A 87 -8.85 -19.07 -2.85
C GLU A 87 -9.31 -18.62 -1.46
N ILE A 88 -10.43 -17.91 -1.44
CA ILE A 88 -11.07 -17.50 -0.18
C ILE A 88 -11.58 -18.76 0.49
N HIS A 89 -11.05 -19.13 1.64
CA HIS A 89 -11.65 -20.17 2.45
C HIS A 89 -13.06 -19.74 2.86
N ALA A 90 -14.03 -20.63 2.71
CA ALA A 90 -15.43 -20.36 3.00
C ALA A 90 -15.60 -19.78 4.42
N GLY A 91 -15.96 -18.50 4.52
CA GLY A 91 -16.11 -17.77 5.79
C GLY A 91 -15.26 -16.50 5.94
N ASN A 92 -14.27 -16.25 5.08
CA ASN A 92 -13.37 -15.10 5.22
C ASN A 92 -13.57 -14.03 4.13
N ASN A 93 -14.82 -13.65 3.88
CA ASN A 93 -15.19 -12.65 2.88
C ASN A 93 -15.12 -11.23 3.51
N LYS A 94 -13.91 -10.85 4.03
CA LYS A 94 -13.74 -9.56 4.70
C LYS A 94 -13.45 -8.46 3.70
N THR A 95 -14.10 -7.32 3.89
CA THR A 95 -13.92 -6.12 3.07
C THR A 95 -12.88 -5.19 3.71
N VAL A 96 -11.86 -4.82 2.95
CA VAL A 96 -10.83 -3.87 3.35
C VAL A 96 -10.87 -2.64 2.46
N VAL A 97 -11.02 -1.48 3.03
CA VAL A 97 -10.92 -0.19 2.33
C VAL A 97 -9.52 0.40 2.53
N VAL A 98 -8.84 0.73 1.43
CA VAL A 98 -7.48 1.29 1.44
C VAL A 98 -7.49 2.71 0.90
N PHE A 99 -6.90 3.66 1.62
CA PHE A 99 -6.84 5.06 1.20
C PHE A 99 -5.64 5.80 1.81
N CYS A 100 -5.40 7.04 1.32
CA CYS A 100 -4.50 7.99 1.95
C CYS A 100 -5.28 9.16 2.56
N PRO A 101 -4.87 9.71 3.71
CA PRO A 101 -5.57 10.76 4.40
C PRO A 101 -5.61 12.07 3.60
N PRO A 102 -6.39 13.08 4.01
CA PRO A 102 -6.42 14.39 3.36
C PRO A 102 -5.02 14.99 3.19
N ASN A 103 -4.77 15.57 2.03
CA ASN A 103 -3.50 16.15 1.57
C ASN A 103 -2.37 15.14 1.33
N GLU A 104 -2.59 13.84 1.53
CA GLU A 104 -1.63 12.80 1.14
C GLU A 104 -1.92 12.31 -0.29
N TYR A 105 -1.03 12.66 -1.21
CA TYR A 105 -1.15 12.33 -2.64
C TYR A 105 -0.30 11.14 -3.06
N HIS A 106 0.64 10.68 -2.20
CA HIS A 106 1.50 9.53 -2.46
C HIS A 106 0.71 8.22 -2.29
N SER A 107 -0.02 7.85 -3.33
CA SER A 107 -1.01 6.77 -3.26
C SER A 107 -0.58 5.46 -3.92
N VAL A 108 0.60 5.40 -4.55
CA VAL A 108 1.07 4.18 -5.23
C VAL A 108 1.29 3.04 -4.23
N GLY A 109 1.91 3.31 -3.08
CA GLY A 109 2.06 2.32 -2.01
C GLY A 109 0.72 1.79 -1.50
N ALA A 110 -0.28 2.67 -1.34
CA ALA A 110 -1.65 2.26 -0.97
C ALA A 110 -2.29 1.37 -2.05
N ARG A 111 -2.05 1.65 -3.32
CA ARG A 111 -2.50 0.80 -4.42
C ARG A 111 -1.85 -0.59 -4.36
N MET A 112 -0.54 -0.66 -4.11
CA MET A 112 0.18 -1.92 -3.95
C MET A 112 -0.36 -2.73 -2.75
N VAL A 113 -0.66 -2.08 -1.62
CA VAL A 113 -1.32 -2.71 -0.46
C VAL A 113 -2.68 -3.30 -0.85
N THR A 114 -3.47 -2.57 -1.67
CA THR A 114 -4.78 -3.05 -2.14
C THR A 114 -4.63 -4.32 -2.99
N ASP A 115 -3.64 -4.34 -3.88
CA ASP A 115 -3.37 -5.49 -4.73
C ASP A 115 -2.92 -6.71 -3.92
N ILE A 116 -2.08 -6.52 -2.90
CA ILE A 116 -1.65 -7.59 -1.99
C ILE A 116 -2.84 -8.13 -1.17
N LEU A 117 -3.68 -7.26 -0.65
CA LEU A 117 -4.90 -7.69 0.07
C LEU A 117 -5.84 -8.45 -0.87
N THR A 118 -5.96 -8.03 -2.15
CA THR A 118 -6.71 -8.77 -3.17
C THR A 118 -6.12 -10.16 -3.39
N TYR A 119 -4.81 -10.27 -3.49
CA TYR A 119 -4.10 -11.55 -3.60
C TYR A 119 -4.36 -12.46 -2.39
N LEU A 120 -4.32 -11.90 -1.18
CA LEU A 120 -4.61 -12.63 0.06
C LEU A 120 -6.09 -13.05 0.20
N GLY A 121 -6.95 -12.69 -0.74
CA GLY A 121 -8.34 -13.12 -0.78
C GLY A 121 -9.35 -12.16 -0.17
N PHE A 122 -8.93 -11.00 0.34
CA PHE A 122 -9.84 -9.96 0.81
C PHE A 122 -10.62 -9.30 -0.35
N GLU A 123 -11.80 -8.77 -0.06
CA GLU A 123 -12.47 -7.79 -0.92
C GLU A 123 -11.81 -6.43 -0.67
N ALA A 124 -10.74 -6.15 -1.39
CA ALA A 124 -9.96 -4.93 -1.20
C ALA A 124 -10.42 -3.81 -2.13
N ILE A 125 -10.74 -2.65 -1.54
CA ILE A 125 -11.27 -1.48 -2.25
C ILE A 125 -10.28 -0.33 -2.12
N PHE A 126 -9.70 0.11 -3.23
CA PHE A 126 -8.86 1.29 -3.28
C PHE A 126 -9.71 2.55 -3.46
N VAL A 127 -9.75 3.43 -2.46
CA VAL A 127 -10.49 4.71 -2.52
C VAL A 127 -9.62 5.82 -3.09
N GLY A 128 -8.31 5.76 -2.86
CA GLY A 128 -7.36 6.70 -3.47
C GLY A 128 -6.59 7.57 -2.49
N GLY A 129 -5.84 8.52 -3.05
CA GLY A 129 -5.15 9.56 -2.30
C GLY A 129 -6.07 10.71 -1.90
N ASN A 130 -5.63 11.53 -0.93
CA ASN A 130 -6.35 12.73 -0.51
C ASN A 130 -7.84 12.48 -0.21
N THR A 131 -8.16 11.42 0.52
CA THR A 131 -9.54 11.00 0.79
C THR A 131 -10.10 11.74 2.01
N PRO A 132 -11.15 12.57 1.86
CA PRO A 132 -11.78 13.26 2.98
C PRO A 132 -12.59 12.32 3.86
N LEU A 133 -12.67 12.61 5.17
CA LEU A 133 -13.44 11.82 6.14
C LEU A 133 -14.90 11.60 5.72
N ARG A 134 -15.58 12.61 5.17
CA ARG A 134 -16.97 12.51 4.71
C ARG A 134 -17.20 11.44 3.63
N VAL A 135 -16.16 11.15 2.84
CA VAL A 135 -16.23 10.11 1.80
C VAL A 135 -16.14 8.72 2.43
N LEU A 136 -15.27 8.56 3.43
CA LEU A 136 -15.17 7.31 4.20
C LEU A 136 -16.42 7.05 5.01
N GLU A 137 -16.96 8.07 5.66
CA GLU A 137 -18.23 7.99 6.38
C GLU A 137 -19.38 7.50 5.48
N ALA A 138 -19.48 8.05 4.26
CA ALA A 138 -20.46 7.59 3.29
C ALA A 138 -20.23 6.10 2.87
N GLY A 139 -18.97 5.71 2.71
CA GLY A 139 -18.58 4.32 2.42
C GLY A 139 -18.98 3.35 3.52
N LEU A 140 -18.63 3.67 4.79
CA LEU A 140 -18.96 2.87 5.97
C LEU A 140 -20.48 2.72 6.18
N LYS A 141 -21.25 3.76 5.88
CA LYS A 141 -22.72 3.71 5.93
C LYS A 141 -23.36 2.93 4.78
N SER A 142 -22.66 2.78 3.64
CA SER A 142 -23.21 2.15 2.43
C SER A 142 -23.05 0.64 2.40
N ARG A 143 -22.07 0.09 3.10
CA ARG A 143 -21.77 -1.33 3.16
C ARG A 143 -20.98 -1.70 4.41
N LYS A 144 -20.97 -2.98 4.76
CA LYS A 144 -20.10 -3.49 5.82
C LYS A 144 -18.64 -3.42 5.36
N ILE A 145 -17.80 -2.81 6.18
CA ILE A 145 -16.36 -2.73 6.01
C ILE A 145 -15.73 -3.29 7.29
N ASP A 146 -14.90 -4.32 7.14
CA ASP A 146 -14.27 -5.00 8.29
C ASP A 146 -12.95 -4.31 8.68
N TYR A 147 -12.23 -3.80 7.68
CA TYR A 147 -10.94 -3.11 7.88
C TYR A 147 -10.86 -1.80 7.10
N VAL A 148 -10.22 -0.83 7.72
CA VAL A 148 -9.84 0.44 7.10
C VAL A 148 -8.32 0.55 7.16
N ALA A 149 -7.64 0.50 6.02
CA ALA A 149 -6.20 0.62 5.90
C ALA A 149 -5.80 2.04 5.43
N ILE A 150 -5.02 2.73 6.24
CA ILE A 150 -4.58 4.11 6.03
C ILE A 150 -3.10 4.11 5.67
N SER A 151 -2.76 4.54 4.47
CA SER A 151 -1.37 4.68 4.02
C SER A 151 -0.90 6.13 4.19
N VAL A 152 0.18 6.31 4.95
CA VAL A 152 0.77 7.62 5.25
C VAL A 152 2.23 7.64 4.81
N SER A 153 2.55 8.40 3.78
CA SER A 153 3.91 8.53 3.26
C SER A 153 4.63 9.75 3.83
N ASN A 154 3.93 10.85 4.01
CA ASN A 154 4.51 12.08 4.55
C ASN A 154 4.24 12.20 6.06
N PRO A 155 5.29 12.37 6.90
CA PRO A 155 5.14 12.43 8.36
C PRO A 155 4.29 13.62 8.86
N TYR A 156 4.16 14.68 8.08
CA TYR A 156 3.27 15.81 8.41
C TYR A 156 1.79 15.39 8.48
N HIS A 157 1.42 14.29 7.81
CA HIS A 157 0.03 13.80 7.81
C HIS A 157 -0.31 12.87 8.99
N LEU A 158 0.66 12.52 9.86
CA LEU A 158 0.40 11.71 11.05
C LEU A 158 -0.60 12.38 12.01
N VAL A 159 -0.60 13.71 12.11
CA VAL A 159 -1.55 14.44 12.96
C VAL A 159 -2.97 14.36 12.40
N SER A 160 -3.15 14.60 11.09
CA SER A 160 -4.45 14.46 10.44
C SER A 160 -4.96 13.02 10.47
N THR A 161 -4.07 12.05 10.37
CA THR A 161 -4.37 10.62 10.50
C THR A 161 -4.93 10.29 11.89
N ARG A 162 -4.37 10.84 12.96
CA ARG A 162 -4.91 10.68 14.33
C ARG A 162 -6.35 11.13 14.43
N ASN A 163 -6.65 12.34 13.94
CA ASN A 163 -8.02 12.88 13.98
C ASN A 163 -8.97 12.00 13.15
N MET A 164 -8.51 11.48 12.03
CA MET A 164 -9.29 10.57 11.20
C MET A 164 -9.57 9.25 11.90
N ILE A 165 -8.58 8.63 12.55
CA ILE A 165 -8.76 7.41 13.33
C ILE A 165 -9.81 7.62 14.43
N GLN A 166 -9.72 8.74 15.17
CA GLN A 166 -10.70 9.06 16.20
C GLN A 166 -12.12 9.18 15.62
N ALA A 167 -12.28 9.89 14.51
CA ALA A 167 -13.58 10.04 13.86
C ALA A 167 -14.11 8.70 13.31
N LEU A 168 -13.26 7.84 12.76
CA LEU A 168 -13.67 6.51 12.30
C LEU A 168 -14.18 5.64 13.45
N ARG A 169 -13.56 5.71 14.64
CA ARG A 169 -14.03 5.02 15.85
C ARG A 169 -15.41 5.51 16.34
N GLU A 170 -15.73 6.79 16.11
CA GLU A 170 -17.03 7.35 16.45
C GLU A 170 -18.12 6.93 15.44
N ILE A 171 -17.74 6.73 14.16
CA ILE A 171 -18.66 6.29 13.09
C ILE A 171 -18.96 4.80 13.19
N ASP A 172 -17.93 3.98 13.36
CA ASP A 172 -18.01 2.52 13.47
C ASP A 172 -16.96 2.03 14.48
N PRO A 173 -17.38 1.75 15.73
CA PRO A 173 -16.48 1.27 16.79
C PRO A 173 -15.87 -0.12 16.53
N ASP A 174 -16.52 -0.93 15.68
CA ASP A 174 -16.13 -2.31 15.43
C ASP A 174 -15.13 -2.45 14.27
N VAL A 175 -15.03 -1.41 13.40
CA VAL A 175 -14.11 -1.43 12.26
C VAL A 175 -12.65 -1.49 12.74
N LYS A 176 -11.88 -2.40 12.19
CA LYS A 176 -10.45 -2.54 12.52
C LYS A 176 -9.63 -1.56 11.67
N ILE A 177 -8.73 -0.84 12.33
CA ILE A 177 -7.92 0.19 11.67
C ILE A 177 -6.48 -0.28 11.53
N ILE A 178 -6.00 -0.29 10.30
CA ILE A 178 -4.62 -0.61 9.91
C ILE A 178 -3.94 0.69 9.50
N ILE A 179 -2.72 0.93 9.97
CA ILE A 179 -1.88 2.02 9.47
C ILE A 179 -0.57 1.49 8.90
N GLY A 180 -0.11 2.09 7.83
CA GLY A 180 1.14 1.76 7.16
C GLY A 180 1.68 2.91 6.31
N GLY A 181 2.72 2.61 5.53
CA GLY A 181 3.40 3.55 4.65
C GLY A 181 4.71 4.10 5.21
N HIS A 182 5.44 4.83 4.37
CA HIS A 182 6.82 5.26 4.68
C HIS A 182 6.95 6.07 5.97
N ALA A 183 5.99 6.96 6.27
CA ALA A 183 6.00 7.73 7.52
C ALA A 183 5.82 6.84 8.76
N VAL A 184 5.00 5.80 8.65
CA VAL A 184 4.78 4.83 9.74
C VAL A 184 6.05 4.00 9.98
N GLN A 185 6.68 3.52 8.91
CA GLN A 185 7.94 2.78 8.98
C GLN A 185 9.07 3.62 9.62
N ARG A 186 9.18 4.90 9.23
CA ARG A 186 10.27 5.78 9.68
C ARG A 186 10.06 6.33 11.09
N PHE A 187 8.82 6.53 11.53
CA PHE A 187 8.46 7.17 12.80
C PHE A 187 7.59 6.27 13.68
N GLY A 188 8.01 5.01 13.86
CA GLY A 188 7.27 3.97 14.56
C GLY A 188 6.68 4.35 15.92
N GLU A 189 7.43 5.06 16.78
CA GLU A 189 6.94 5.54 18.09
C GLU A 189 5.74 6.51 17.94
N ARG A 190 5.80 7.41 16.95
CA ARG A 190 4.68 8.33 16.66
C ARG A 190 3.50 7.57 16.08
N ALA A 191 3.76 6.60 15.21
CA ALA A 191 2.73 5.73 14.65
C ALA A 191 2.00 4.93 15.74
N ALA A 192 2.73 4.37 16.72
CA ALA A 192 2.15 3.67 17.86
C ALA A 192 1.18 4.55 18.68
N SER A 193 1.46 5.87 18.77
CA SER A 193 0.58 6.81 19.46
C SER A 193 -0.75 7.08 18.76
N LEU A 194 -0.94 6.63 17.52
CA LEU A 194 -2.16 6.83 16.73
C LEU A 194 -3.32 5.91 17.15
N LYS A 195 -3.02 4.86 17.93
CA LYS A 195 -4.01 3.90 18.45
C LYS A 195 -4.80 3.16 17.35
N ALA A 196 -4.11 2.79 16.26
CA ALA A 196 -4.64 1.84 15.29
C ALA A 196 -4.60 0.41 15.87
N ASP A 197 -5.42 -0.50 15.34
CA ASP A 197 -5.41 -1.91 15.76
C ASP A 197 -4.17 -2.63 15.24
N TYR A 198 -3.72 -2.26 14.02
CA TYR A 198 -2.56 -2.85 13.37
C TYR A 198 -1.63 -1.78 12.83
N ILE A 199 -0.33 -1.99 12.99
CA ILE A 199 0.73 -1.15 12.43
C ILE A 199 1.53 -2.04 11.50
N MET A 200 1.51 -1.75 10.20
CA MET A 200 2.17 -2.54 9.15
C MET A 200 3.30 -1.73 8.53
N THR A 201 4.52 -2.25 8.62
CA THR A 201 5.74 -1.60 8.11
C THR A 201 6.26 -2.27 6.86
N THR A 202 5.85 -3.51 6.59
CA THR A 202 6.18 -4.30 5.41
C THR A 202 4.92 -4.89 4.77
N PHE A 203 4.99 -5.25 3.50
CA PHE A 203 3.88 -5.93 2.84
C PHE A 203 3.64 -7.34 3.39
N LYS A 204 4.70 -8.00 3.84
CA LYS A 204 4.63 -9.35 4.42
C LYS A 204 3.78 -9.41 5.71
N GLU A 205 3.77 -8.32 6.48
CA GLU A 205 2.95 -8.24 7.69
C GLU A 205 1.43 -8.31 7.38
N LEU A 206 0.99 -7.95 6.16
CA LEU A 206 -0.41 -8.09 5.75
C LEU A 206 -0.89 -9.54 5.76
N GLU A 207 0.01 -10.52 5.62
CA GLU A 207 -0.32 -11.95 5.73
C GLU A 207 -0.78 -12.35 7.16
N THR A 208 -0.44 -11.55 8.16
CA THR A 208 -0.87 -11.81 9.55
C THR A 208 -2.35 -11.53 9.77
N LEU A 209 -2.98 -10.68 8.92
CA LEU A 209 -4.42 -10.40 8.99
C LEU A 209 -5.26 -11.65 8.69
N GLU A 210 -4.74 -12.55 7.84
CA GLU A 210 -5.40 -13.82 7.51
C GLU A 210 -5.38 -14.80 8.70
N LYS A 211 -4.34 -14.73 9.54
CA LYS A 211 -4.10 -15.67 10.65
C LYS A 211 -4.75 -15.24 11.98
N GLY A 212 -4.93 -13.93 12.20
CA GLY A 212 -5.37 -13.38 13.47
C GLY A 212 -6.83 -13.64 13.84
N ASP A 213 -7.68 -14.04 12.87
CA ASP A 213 -9.10 -14.28 13.12
C ASP A 213 -9.45 -15.75 13.46
N HIS A 214 -8.47 -16.65 13.43
CA HIS A 214 -8.67 -18.05 13.80
C HIS A 214 -8.44 -18.34 15.29
N ASP A 215 -7.74 -17.43 16.01
CA ASP A 215 -7.42 -17.65 17.44
C ASP A 215 -8.55 -17.20 18.41
N GLU A 216 -9.55 -16.43 17.95
CA GLU A 216 -10.67 -16.01 18.82
C GLU A 216 -11.82 -17.04 18.92
N THR A 217 -11.78 -18.15 18.16
CA THR A 217 -12.81 -19.21 18.21
C THR A 217 -12.37 -20.46 18.99
N GLY A 218 -11.26 -20.39 19.70
CA GLY A 218 -10.69 -21.49 20.49
C GLY A 218 -10.89 -21.31 22.00
N LEU A 219 -12.13 -21.29 22.47
CA LEU A 219 -12.52 -21.62 23.85
C LEU A 219 -13.88 -22.33 23.86
#